data_f4cdf406ab002b80adeb2ecf3bba5b63
#
_entry.id   f4cdf406ab002b80adeb2ecf3bba5b63
#
_cell.length_a   1.000
_cell.length_b   1.000
_cell.length_c   1.000
_cell.angle_alpha   90.00
_cell.angle_beta   90.00
_cell.angle_gamma   90.00
#
_symmetry.space_group_name_H-M   'P 1'
#
loop_
_entity.id
_entity.type
_entity.pdbx_description
1 polymer ?
#
loop_
_entity_poly.entity_id
_entity_poly.type
_entity_poly.pdbx_seq_one_letter_code
_entity_poly.pdbx_strand_id
1 'polypeptide(L)'
;MRLIPATFGFVMIAGSAMAAGSAADGQHDFARCTACHSSQPGHNGIGPSLASVVGRQSGTEAGYHYSAAMSGAHITWDNASLDRFLANPQGSVHGTKMFIAVPDAQQRQDIIAYLDTLK
;
A
#
# COMPACT_ATOMS: atom_id res chain seq x y z
N MET A 1 -1.66 -61.69 -16.93
CA MET A 1 -1.98 -60.27 -17.25
C MET A 1 -1.83 -59.49 -15.94
N ARG A 2 -0.70 -58.83 -15.75
CA ARG A 2 -0.40 -58.08 -14.52
C ARG A 2 -0.72 -56.62 -14.75
N LEU A 3 -1.69 -56.10 -13.94
CA LEU A 3 -2.06 -54.66 -13.94
C LEU A 3 -1.05 -53.93 -13.06
N ILE A 4 -0.35 -52.98 -13.66
CA ILE A 4 0.54 -52.09 -12.95
C ILE A 4 -0.31 -50.85 -12.52
N PRO A 5 -0.38 -50.47 -11.25
CA PRO A 5 -1.08 -49.24 -10.85
C PRO A 5 -0.19 -48.04 -11.19
N ALA A 6 -0.72 -47.12 -12.00
CA ALA A 6 -0.10 -45.84 -12.26
C ALA A 6 -0.30 -44.94 -11.06
N THR A 7 0.78 -44.67 -10.34
CA THR A 7 0.81 -43.66 -9.27
C THR A 7 0.90 -42.28 -9.92
N PHE A 8 -0.22 -41.53 -9.91
CA PHE A 8 -0.22 -40.12 -10.26
C PHE A 8 0.44 -39.35 -9.11
N GLY A 9 1.65 -38.90 -9.31
CA GLY A 9 2.32 -37.98 -8.40
C GLY A 9 1.69 -36.60 -8.49
N PHE A 10 1.03 -36.15 -7.43
CA PHE A 10 0.52 -34.78 -7.31
C PHE A 10 1.70 -33.87 -6.95
N VAL A 11 2.16 -33.09 -7.90
CA VAL A 11 3.19 -32.07 -7.67
C VAL A 11 2.50 -30.87 -7.02
N MET A 12 2.66 -30.69 -5.72
CA MET A 12 2.29 -29.47 -5.02
C MET A 12 3.29 -28.37 -5.40
N ILE A 13 2.86 -27.43 -6.22
CA ILE A 13 3.61 -26.20 -6.44
C ILE A 13 3.33 -25.33 -5.19
N ALA A 14 4.28 -25.29 -4.27
CA ALA A 14 4.25 -24.33 -3.17
C ALA A 14 4.53 -22.95 -3.75
N GLY A 15 3.47 -22.18 -4.04
CA GLY A 15 3.61 -20.75 -4.32
C GLY A 15 4.17 -20.06 -3.08
N SER A 16 5.25 -19.28 -3.23
CA SER A 16 5.76 -18.44 -2.16
C SER A 16 4.73 -17.36 -1.86
N ALA A 17 3.90 -17.58 -0.84
CA ALA A 17 3.01 -16.54 -0.33
C ALA A 17 3.87 -15.48 0.38
N MET A 18 3.65 -14.18 0.02
CA MET A 18 4.26 -13.06 0.73
C MET A 18 3.77 -13.07 2.19
N ALA A 19 4.67 -12.85 3.16
CA ALA A 19 4.31 -12.75 4.56
C ALA A 19 3.32 -11.59 4.78
N ALA A 20 2.37 -11.75 5.71
CA ALA A 20 1.52 -10.66 6.16
C ALA A 20 2.38 -9.47 6.64
N GLY A 21 1.89 -8.25 6.47
CA GLY A 21 2.61 -7.05 6.88
C GLY A 21 2.78 -6.95 8.39
N SER A 22 3.96 -6.47 8.81
CA SER A 22 4.29 -6.16 10.20
C SER A 22 4.10 -4.66 10.46
N ALA A 23 3.16 -4.30 11.33
CA ALA A 23 2.94 -2.89 11.69
C ALA A 23 4.17 -2.27 12.38
N ALA A 24 4.92 -3.03 13.17
CA ALA A 24 6.13 -2.55 13.82
C ALA A 24 7.24 -2.24 12.80
N ASP A 25 7.47 -3.12 11.84
CA ASP A 25 8.42 -2.89 10.75
C ASP A 25 7.94 -1.75 9.85
N GLY A 26 6.65 -1.69 9.58
CA GLY A 26 6.03 -0.61 8.82
C GLY A 26 6.18 0.75 9.47
N GLN A 27 6.09 0.84 10.79
CA GLN A 27 6.34 2.08 11.52
C GLN A 27 7.80 2.54 11.36
N HIS A 28 8.73 1.61 11.40
CA HIS A 28 10.14 1.90 11.15
C HIS A 28 10.35 2.38 9.72
N ASP A 29 9.78 1.68 8.74
CA ASP A 29 9.91 2.04 7.33
C ASP A 29 9.18 3.33 6.97
N PHE A 30 8.12 3.67 7.73
CA PHE A 30 7.38 4.93 7.59
C PHE A 30 8.24 6.18 7.84
N ALA A 31 9.39 6.04 8.50
CA ALA A 31 10.31 7.16 8.72
C ALA A 31 10.65 7.91 7.43
N ARG A 32 10.76 7.22 6.29
CA ARG A 32 10.97 7.84 4.98
C ARG A 32 9.79 8.68 4.49
N CYS A 33 8.61 8.44 5.01
CA CYS A 33 7.38 9.13 4.63
C CYS A 33 7.17 10.43 5.43
N THR A 34 7.80 10.55 6.58
CA THR A 34 7.61 11.66 7.53
C THR A 34 8.16 13.00 7.03
N ALA A 35 8.99 13.01 6.00
CA ALA A 35 9.42 14.23 5.33
C ALA A 35 8.23 14.98 4.69
N CYS A 36 7.19 14.24 4.28
CA CYS A 36 6.04 14.79 3.56
C CYS A 36 4.71 14.59 4.29
N HIS A 37 4.57 13.50 5.05
CA HIS A 37 3.33 13.08 5.69
C HIS A 37 3.43 13.06 7.22
N SER A 38 2.29 13.24 7.87
CA SER A 38 2.12 13.03 9.31
C SER A 38 1.18 11.87 9.58
N SER A 39 1.38 11.18 10.68
CA SER A 39 0.43 10.20 11.23
C SER A 39 -0.62 10.84 12.15
N GLN A 40 -0.52 12.15 12.38
CA GLN A 40 -1.44 12.86 13.26
C GLN A 40 -2.63 13.43 12.48
N PRO A 41 -3.87 13.30 13.02
CA PRO A 41 -5.05 13.87 12.38
C PRO A 41 -4.90 15.37 12.12
N GLY A 42 -5.27 15.82 10.92
CA GLY A 42 -5.29 17.24 10.55
C GLY A 42 -3.92 17.88 10.30
N HIS A 43 -2.83 17.16 10.48
CA HIS A 43 -1.47 17.67 10.23
C HIS A 43 -1.04 17.37 8.80
N ASN A 44 -1.31 18.30 7.90
CA ASN A 44 -0.86 18.24 6.52
C ASN A 44 0.51 18.93 6.38
N GLY A 45 1.32 18.42 5.47
CA GLY A 45 2.61 18.98 5.08
C GLY A 45 2.73 19.06 3.57
N ILE A 46 3.85 18.61 3.03
CA ILE A 46 4.03 18.46 1.57
C ILE A 46 3.02 17.45 1.01
N GLY A 47 2.72 16.40 1.78
CA GLY A 47 1.63 15.47 1.54
C GLY A 47 0.51 15.59 2.59
N PRO A 48 -0.64 14.96 2.37
CA PRO A 48 -1.73 14.96 3.34
C PRO A 48 -1.39 14.13 4.56
N SER A 49 -2.07 14.42 5.70
CA SER A 49 -2.06 13.52 6.85
C SER A 49 -2.53 12.13 6.42
N LEU A 50 -1.84 11.09 6.90
CA LEU A 50 -2.19 9.70 6.66
C LEU A 50 -2.96 9.06 7.82
N ALA A 51 -3.33 9.84 8.83
CA ALA A 51 -4.26 9.38 9.85
C ALA A 51 -5.58 8.95 9.20
N SER A 52 -6.04 7.74 9.53
CA SER A 52 -7.26 7.14 8.97
C SER A 52 -7.28 7.04 7.44
N VAL A 53 -6.13 6.91 6.80
CA VAL A 53 -6.05 6.81 5.32
C VAL A 53 -6.67 5.52 4.80
N VAL A 54 -6.55 4.42 5.53
CA VAL A 54 -7.17 3.14 5.12
C VAL A 54 -8.69 3.26 5.23
N GLY A 55 -9.37 3.02 4.12
CA GLY A 55 -10.81 3.18 3.97
C GLY A 55 -11.25 4.57 3.49
N ARG A 56 -10.33 5.53 3.41
CA ARG A 56 -10.61 6.89 2.93
C ARG A 56 -10.60 6.95 1.41
N GLN A 57 -11.43 7.82 0.85
CA GLN A 57 -11.37 8.10 -0.59
C GLN A 57 -10.20 9.01 -0.93
N SER A 58 -9.60 8.79 -2.09
CA SER A 58 -8.53 9.63 -2.61
C SER A 58 -8.98 11.09 -2.75
N GLY A 59 -8.07 12.01 -2.46
CA GLY A 59 -8.32 13.43 -2.65
C GLY A 59 -9.27 14.07 -1.63
N THR A 60 -9.48 13.46 -0.46
CA THR A 60 -10.53 13.94 0.48
C THR A 60 -10.02 14.44 1.82
N GLU A 61 -8.71 14.41 2.11
CA GLU A 61 -8.20 14.97 3.36
C GLU A 61 -8.45 16.48 3.43
N ALA A 62 -9.12 16.91 4.49
CA ALA A 62 -9.45 18.32 4.67
C ALA A 62 -8.20 19.20 4.79
N GLY A 63 -8.22 20.34 4.11
CA GLY A 63 -7.16 21.34 4.19
C GLY A 63 -5.90 21.03 3.37
N TYR A 64 -5.88 19.93 2.62
CA TYR A 64 -4.76 19.61 1.72
C TYR A 64 -5.10 19.92 0.27
N HIS A 65 -4.16 20.55 -0.44
CA HIS A 65 -4.27 20.84 -1.87
C HIS A 65 -3.76 19.69 -2.72
N TYR A 66 -4.67 18.85 -3.19
CA TYR A 66 -4.36 17.74 -4.09
C TYR A 66 -4.11 18.20 -5.53
N SER A 67 -3.39 17.37 -6.30
CA SER A 67 -3.41 17.49 -7.76
C SER A 67 -4.83 17.25 -8.29
N ALA A 68 -5.14 17.79 -9.46
CA ALA A 68 -6.39 17.48 -10.15
C ALA A 68 -6.55 15.96 -10.40
N ALA A 69 -5.44 15.29 -10.75
CA ALA A 69 -5.42 13.85 -10.95
C ALA A 69 -5.85 13.08 -9.70
N MET A 70 -5.31 13.43 -8.54
CA MET A 70 -5.66 12.75 -7.28
C MET A 70 -7.10 13.06 -6.85
N SER A 71 -7.54 14.29 -7.00
CA SER A 71 -8.92 14.69 -6.70
C SER A 71 -9.94 13.98 -7.59
N GLY A 72 -9.57 13.67 -8.82
CA GLY A 72 -10.42 12.98 -9.80
C GLY A 72 -10.24 11.47 -9.87
N ALA A 73 -9.38 10.87 -9.05
CA ALA A 73 -9.03 9.45 -9.17
C ALA A 73 -10.11 8.51 -8.66
N HIS A 74 -10.94 8.93 -7.70
CA HIS A 74 -12.02 8.13 -7.12
C HIS A 74 -11.59 6.74 -6.62
N ILE A 75 -10.46 6.69 -5.91
CA ILE A 75 -9.91 5.46 -5.34
C ILE A 75 -10.32 5.40 -3.87
N THR A 76 -10.81 4.24 -3.42
CA THR A 76 -10.87 3.93 -1.99
C THR A 76 -9.55 3.28 -1.58
N TRP A 77 -8.86 3.86 -0.60
CA TRP A 77 -7.59 3.35 -0.13
C TRP A 77 -7.79 2.08 0.70
N ASP A 78 -7.47 0.96 0.11
CA ASP A 78 -7.41 -0.35 0.76
C ASP A 78 -6.01 -0.97 0.57
N ASN A 79 -5.79 -2.18 1.05
CA ASN A 79 -4.50 -2.84 0.90
C ASN A 79 -4.07 -2.90 -0.57
N ALA A 80 -4.95 -3.32 -1.47
CA ALA A 80 -4.61 -3.52 -2.88
C ALA A 80 -4.31 -2.19 -3.59
N SER A 81 -5.12 -1.15 -3.37
CA SER A 81 -4.91 0.15 -4.02
C SER A 81 -3.71 0.89 -3.44
N LEU A 82 -3.47 0.79 -2.13
CA LEU A 82 -2.26 1.33 -1.50
C LEU A 82 -1.01 0.62 -2.01
N ASP A 83 -1.04 -0.70 -2.15
CA ASP A 83 0.10 -1.46 -2.68
C ASP A 83 0.45 -1.02 -4.10
N ARG A 84 -0.54 -0.91 -4.98
CA ARG A 84 -0.34 -0.42 -6.36
C ARG A 84 0.21 1.00 -6.40
N PHE A 85 -0.35 1.89 -5.58
CA PHE A 85 0.05 3.29 -5.54
C PHE A 85 1.48 3.44 -5.03
N LEU A 86 1.84 2.77 -3.92
CA LEU A 86 3.18 2.81 -3.36
C LEU A 86 4.23 2.19 -4.29
N ALA A 87 3.86 1.17 -5.06
CA ALA A 87 4.77 0.57 -6.04
C ALA A 87 5.11 1.52 -7.19
N ASN A 88 4.15 2.31 -7.63
CA ASN A 88 4.31 3.25 -8.74
C ASN A 88 3.27 4.38 -8.65
N PRO A 89 3.53 5.44 -7.88
CA PRO A 89 2.57 6.53 -7.72
C PRO A 89 2.16 7.17 -9.05
N GLN A 90 3.10 7.50 -9.90
CA GLN A 90 2.84 8.14 -11.19
C GLN A 90 2.10 7.24 -12.19
N GLY A 91 2.36 5.93 -12.15
CA GLY A 91 1.65 4.96 -12.96
C GLY A 91 0.23 4.69 -12.47
N SER A 92 0.00 4.76 -11.16
CA SER A 92 -1.32 4.53 -10.55
C SER A 92 -2.23 5.75 -10.65
N VAL A 93 -1.69 6.94 -10.42
CA VAL A 93 -2.40 8.23 -10.52
C VAL A 93 -1.52 9.18 -11.32
N HIS A 94 -1.68 9.16 -12.64
CA HIS A 94 -0.88 9.99 -13.53
C HIS A 94 -1.12 11.48 -13.27
N GLY A 95 -0.09 12.18 -12.84
CA GLY A 95 -0.16 13.59 -12.44
C GLY A 95 -0.25 13.82 -10.93
N THR A 96 -0.15 12.77 -10.10
CA THR A 96 -0.02 12.93 -8.65
C THR A 96 1.23 13.72 -8.28
N LYS A 97 1.18 14.45 -7.17
CA LYS A 97 2.34 15.18 -6.63
C LYS A 97 3.37 14.27 -5.94
N MET A 98 3.04 13.03 -5.68
CA MET A 98 3.92 12.06 -5.03
C MET A 98 4.78 11.33 -6.07
N PHE A 99 6.11 11.46 -5.96
CA PHE A 99 7.06 10.83 -6.89
C PHE A 99 7.85 9.68 -6.26
N ILE A 100 7.78 9.51 -4.95
CA ILE A 100 8.55 8.50 -4.22
C ILE A 100 7.78 7.19 -4.24
N ALA A 101 8.43 6.14 -4.75
CA ALA A 101 7.91 4.77 -4.75
C ALA A 101 8.57 3.92 -3.66
N VAL A 102 7.91 2.85 -3.27
CA VAL A 102 8.44 1.79 -2.40
C VAL A 102 8.56 0.51 -3.24
N PRO A 103 9.75 0.21 -3.80
CA PRO A 103 9.90 -0.92 -4.73
C PRO A 103 9.73 -2.29 -4.08
N ASP A 104 10.17 -2.44 -2.84
CA ASP A 104 10.11 -3.71 -2.12
C ASP A 104 8.67 -4.04 -1.69
N ALA A 105 8.18 -5.21 -2.14
CA ALA A 105 6.81 -5.62 -1.89
C ALA A 105 6.53 -5.90 -0.41
N GLN A 106 7.48 -6.46 0.33
CA GLN A 106 7.30 -6.72 1.76
C GLN A 106 7.26 -5.41 2.55
N GLN A 107 8.13 -4.46 2.23
CA GLN A 107 8.10 -3.13 2.86
C GLN A 107 6.76 -2.42 2.60
N ARG A 108 6.19 -2.54 1.41
CA ARG A 108 4.86 -1.98 1.15
C ARG A 108 3.80 -2.60 2.06
N GLN A 109 3.80 -3.92 2.22
CA GLN A 109 2.85 -4.61 3.09
C GLN A 109 3.04 -4.22 4.56
N ASP A 110 4.26 -4.05 5.02
CA ASP A 110 4.58 -3.61 6.38
C ASP A 110 4.08 -2.17 6.61
N ILE A 111 4.35 -1.27 5.68
CA ILE A 111 3.85 0.12 5.73
C ILE A 111 2.32 0.15 5.74
N ILE A 112 1.66 -0.63 4.90
CA ILE A 112 0.19 -0.69 4.85
C ILE A 112 -0.37 -1.22 6.18
N ALA A 113 0.24 -2.24 6.78
CA ALA A 113 -0.14 -2.73 8.09
C ALA A 113 -0.02 -1.65 9.17
N TYR A 114 1.02 -0.84 9.12
CA TYR A 114 1.16 0.32 10.00
C TYR A 114 0.08 1.38 9.75
N LEU A 115 -0.18 1.73 8.50
CA LEU A 115 -1.23 2.69 8.14
C LEU A 115 -2.60 2.24 8.64
N ASP A 116 -2.87 0.95 8.62
CA ASP A 116 -4.13 0.39 9.13
C ASP A 116 -4.31 0.60 10.64
N THR A 117 -3.24 0.85 11.38
CA THR A 117 -3.28 1.20 12.81
C THR A 117 -3.60 2.66 13.08
N LEU A 118 -3.56 3.53 12.08
CA LEU A 118 -3.72 4.99 12.22
C LEU A 118 -5.20 5.42 12.12
N LYS A 119 -6.02 4.91 13.01
CA LYS A 119 -7.48 5.21 13.04
C LYS A 119 -7.83 6.25 14.10
#